data_9a3f619dd94472abb222b686e42cf582
#
_entry.id   9a3f619dd94472abb222b686e42cf582
#
_cell.length_a   1.000
_cell.length_b   1.000
_cell.length_c   1.000
_cell.angle_alpha   90.00
_cell.angle_beta   90.00
_cell.angle_gamma   90.00
#
_symmetry.space_group_name_H-M   'P 1'
#
loop_
_entity.id
_entity.type
_entity.pdbx_description
1 polymer ?
#
loop_
_entity_poly.entity_id
_entity_poly.type
_entity_poly.pdbx_seq_one_letter_code
_entity_poly.pdbx_strand_id
1 'polypeptide(L)'
;MLQETLFAAAAGGTNAANALSQMGFEHMISEMISKPGEFIVSWVVLLTLVIMSAMSWYWTVINVLRSSRLKGQADRVTSAFWETPNAQDAIRLMEEQPKNEPFSKIALDAAQAAAHHQRAEGSAAGLGETLSRSEFVDRALRQAVTRESTNLQGGMTLLATVGATAPFVGLLGTGWGIYGALIRIGATGQASIDAVAGPVGEALIMTAIGLFVAIPAVFAYNFFSKTNSATIAKFDTFAHDLHDFFATGSRVR
;
A
#
# COMPACT_ATOMS: atom_id res chain seq x y z
N MET A 1 54.69 29.10 17.39
CA MET A 1 53.50 29.64 16.70
C MET A 1 52.84 28.62 15.76
N LEU A 2 53.50 28.04 14.77
CA LEU A 2 52.86 27.07 13.84
C LEU A 2 52.40 25.76 14.52
N GLN A 3 53.09 25.28 15.54
CA GLN A 3 52.74 24.09 16.30
C GLN A 3 51.49 24.31 17.18
N GLU A 4 51.33 25.47 17.79
CA GLU A 4 50.15 25.79 18.61
C GLU A 4 48.90 25.97 17.78
N THR A 5 49.03 26.53 16.57
CA THR A 5 47.86 26.66 15.64
C THR A 5 47.41 25.31 15.09
N LEU A 6 48.34 24.35 14.85
CA LEU A 6 48.02 22.99 14.44
C LEU A 6 47.35 22.20 15.59
N PHE A 7 47.81 22.36 16.83
CA PHE A 7 47.16 21.72 17.99
C PHE A 7 45.78 22.31 18.28
N ALA A 8 45.55 23.63 18.13
CA ALA A 8 44.27 24.27 18.27
C ALA A 8 43.29 23.83 17.15
N ALA A 9 43.75 23.65 15.90
CA ALA A 9 42.96 23.15 14.81
C ALA A 9 42.60 21.66 15.00
N ALA A 10 43.53 20.84 15.49
CA ALA A 10 43.26 19.44 15.82
C ALA A 10 42.28 19.27 16.99
N ALA A 11 42.38 20.12 18.04
CA ALA A 11 41.47 20.15 19.18
C ALA A 11 40.07 20.63 18.75
N GLY A 12 39.96 21.59 17.83
CA GLY A 12 38.70 22.04 17.26
C GLY A 12 38.01 20.96 16.41
N GLY A 13 38.81 20.17 15.68
CA GLY A 13 38.32 19.03 14.89
C GLY A 13 37.76 17.88 15.75
N THR A 14 38.46 17.59 16.87
CA THR A 14 37.97 16.54 17.81
C THR A 14 36.71 16.98 18.56
N ASN A 15 36.59 18.24 18.92
CA ASN A 15 35.38 18.77 19.55
C ASN A 15 34.18 18.78 18.59
N ALA A 16 34.39 19.13 17.33
CA ALA A 16 33.33 19.07 16.31
C ALA A 16 32.93 17.63 16.01
N ALA A 17 33.86 16.68 15.89
CA ALA A 17 33.57 15.27 15.70
C ALA A 17 32.81 14.65 16.89
N ASN A 18 33.20 15.02 18.13
CA ASN A 18 32.50 14.62 19.35
C ASN A 18 31.09 15.23 19.43
N ALA A 19 30.90 16.48 19.03
CA ALA A 19 29.59 17.12 18.96
C ALA A 19 28.68 16.46 17.91
N LEU A 20 29.23 16.09 16.75
CA LEU A 20 28.50 15.37 15.72
C LEU A 20 28.11 13.94 16.15
N SER A 21 28.98 13.24 16.89
CA SER A 21 28.66 11.93 17.45
C SER A 21 27.57 11.98 18.53
N GLN A 22 27.50 13.05 19.29
CA GLN A 22 26.47 13.29 20.31
C GLN A 22 25.10 13.68 19.70
N MET A 23 25.07 14.16 18.46
CA MET A 23 23.83 14.51 17.75
C MET A 23 23.33 13.38 16.81
N GLY A 24 24.01 12.24 16.80
CA GLY A 24 23.72 11.14 15.90
C GLY A 24 22.56 10.24 16.36
N PHE A 25 22.04 9.47 15.44
CA PHE A 25 21.00 8.46 15.69
C PHE A 25 21.43 7.44 16.79
N GLU A 26 22.71 7.06 16.82
CA GLU A 26 23.27 6.16 17.83
C GLU A 26 23.15 6.74 19.25
N HIS A 27 23.42 8.02 19.42
CA HIS A 27 23.29 8.70 20.71
C HIS A 27 21.83 8.74 21.18
N MET A 28 20.92 9.08 20.28
CA MET A 28 19.48 9.07 20.55
C MET A 28 19.02 7.69 21.05
N ILE A 29 19.37 6.62 20.36
CA ILE A 29 18.99 5.25 20.74
C ILE A 29 19.65 4.87 22.07
N SER A 30 20.92 5.21 22.32
CA SER A 30 21.62 4.87 23.57
C SER A 30 21.01 5.60 24.78
N GLU A 31 20.64 6.87 24.66
CA GLU A 31 19.92 7.61 25.70
C GLU A 31 18.51 7.02 25.96
N MET A 32 17.77 6.71 24.90
CA MET A 32 16.46 6.08 25.01
C MET A 32 16.53 4.71 25.71
N ILE A 33 17.59 3.94 25.50
CA ILE A 33 17.80 2.64 26.16
C ILE A 33 18.21 2.83 27.63
N SER A 34 19.07 3.83 27.92
CA SER A 34 19.59 4.05 29.27
C SER A 34 18.54 4.63 30.25
N LYS A 35 17.56 5.39 29.72
CA LYS A 35 16.51 6.06 30.53
C LYS A 35 15.10 5.83 29.95
N PRO A 36 14.61 4.58 29.89
CA PRO A 36 13.37 4.25 29.19
C PRO A 36 12.15 5.00 29.73
N GLY A 37 12.11 5.33 31.02
CA GLY A 37 10.99 6.05 31.63
C GLY A 37 10.81 7.50 31.16
N GLU A 38 11.89 8.18 30.82
CA GLU A 38 11.85 9.57 30.34
C GLU A 38 11.46 9.65 28.85
N PHE A 39 11.73 8.57 28.07
CA PHE A 39 11.57 8.52 26.62
C PHE A 39 10.39 7.62 26.15
N ILE A 40 9.43 7.31 27.03
CA ILE A 40 8.28 6.42 26.68
C ILE A 40 7.57 6.90 25.41
N VAL A 41 7.28 8.20 25.29
CA VAL A 41 6.59 8.74 24.12
C VAL A 41 7.43 8.62 22.84
N SER A 42 8.72 8.90 22.93
CA SER A 42 9.66 8.75 21.81
C SER A 42 9.74 7.27 21.35
N TRP A 43 9.75 6.32 22.29
CA TRP A 43 9.66 4.88 21.98
C TRP A 43 8.37 4.51 21.28
N VAL A 44 7.22 5.02 21.75
CA VAL A 44 5.91 4.77 21.12
C VAL A 44 5.87 5.31 19.71
N VAL A 45 6.38 6.54 19.50
CA VAL A 45 6.46 7.16 18.16
C VAL A 45 7.36 6.34 17.24
N LEU A 46 8.58 5.99 17.69
CA LEU A 46 9.52 5.21 16.89
C LEU A 46 8.94 3.83 16.52
N LEU A 47 8.37 3.11 17.48
CA LEU A 47 7.75 1.81 17.26
C LEU A 47 6.58 1.92 16.27
N THR A 48 5.76 2.97 16.40
CA THR A 48 4.66 3.23 15.47
C THR A 48 5.19 3.42 14.04
N LEU A 49 6.24 4.23 13.86
CA LEU A 49 6.87 4.45 12.55
C LEU A 49 7.47 3.16 11.97
N VAL A 50 8.11 2.34 12.80
CA VAL A 50 8.66 1.03 12.37
C VAL A 50 7.55 0.10 11.90
N ILE A 51 6.43 0.01 12.65
CA ILE A 51 5.27 -0.80 12.27
C ILE A 51 4.67 -0.28 10.96
N MET A 52 4.46 1.03 10.83
CA MET A 52 3.95 1.65 9.61
C MET A 52 4.85 1.36 8.40
N SER A 53 6.17 1.46 8.58
CA SER A 53 7.16 1.12 7.56
C SER A 53 7.06 -0.34 7.14
N ALA A 54 7.07 -1.26 8.10
CA ALA A 54 6.97 -2.69 7.82
C ALA A 54 5.67 -3.06 7.07
N MET A 55 4.53 -2.51 7.49
CA MET A 55 3.24 -2.72 6.83
C MET A 55 3.22 -2.14 5.41
N SER A 56 3.81 -0.95 5.22
CA SER A 56 3.91 -0.31 3.90
C SER A 56 4.75 -1.15 2.94
N TRP A 57 5.92 -1.63 3.35
CA TRP A 57 6.76 -2.50 2.55
C TRP A 57 6.11 -3.84 2.24
N TYR A 58 5.44 -4.46 3.23
CA TYR A 58 4.69 -5.70 3.03
C TYR A 58 3.65 -5.56 1.91
N TRP A 59 2.79 -4.54 1.97
CA TRP A 59 1.79 -4.32 0.95
C TRP A 59 2.37 -3.88 -0.39
N THR A 60 3.47 -3.14 -0.39
CA THR A 60 4.19 -2.78 -1.62
C THR A 60 4.68 -4.03 -2.34
N VAL A 61 5.35 -4.94 -1.63
CA VAL A 61 5.84 -6.20 -2.22
C VAL A 61 4.70 -7.06 -2.75
N ILE A 62 3.62 -7.24 -1.98
CA ILE A 62 2.45 -8.00 -2.44
C ILE A 62 1.85 -7.39 -3.71
N ASN A 63 1.68 -6.07 -3.77
CA ASN A 63 1.11 -5.41 -4.94
C ASN A 63 2.06 -5.46 -6.15
N VAL A 64 3.38 -5.39 -5.97
CA VAL A 64 4.36 -5.60 -7.04
C VAL A 64 4.21 -7.01 -7.63
N LEU A 65 4.21 -8.04 -6.77
CA LEU A 65 4.09 -9.43 -7.22
C LEU A 65 2.76 -9.68 -7.93
N ARG A 66 1.66 -9.14 -7.39
CA ARG A 66 0.32 -9.25 -7.99
C ARG A 66 0.26 -8.55 -9.35
N SER A 67 0.71 -7.31 -9.43
CA SER A 67 0.70 -6.52 -10.68
C SER A 67 1.56 -7.16 -11.78
N SER A 68 2.73 -7.71 -11.43
CA SER A 68 3.60 -8.39 -12.38
C SER A 68 2.95 -9.65 -12.95
N ARG A 69 2.26 -10.44 -12.13
CA ARG A 69 1.51 -11.63 -12.56
C ARG A 69 0.36 -11.26 -13.48
N LEU A 70 -0.45 -10.27 -13.09
CA LEU A 70 -1.63 -9.86 -13.86
C LEU A 70 -1.28 -9.31 -15.24
N LYS A 71 -0.22 -8.50 -15.37
CA LYS A 71 0.22 -7.97 -16.67
C LYS A 71 0.56 -9.06 -17.68
N GLY A 72 1.16 -10.17 -17.21
CA GLY A 72 1.52 -11.29 -18.09
C GLY A 72 0.38 -12.23 -18.41
N GLN A 73 -0.64 -12.31 -17.57
CA GLN A 73 -1.74 -13.27 -17.68
C GLN A 73 -2.98 -12.68 -18.34
N ALA A 74 -3.30 -11.41 -18.10
CA ALA A 74 -4.50 -10.76 -18.59
C ALA A 74 -4.71 -10.95 -20.10
N ASP A 75 -3.73 -10.56 -20.90
CA ASP A 75 -3.83 -10.62 -22.34
C ASP A 75 -3.85 -12.07 -22.85
N ARG A 76 -3.13 -13.00 -22.20
CA ARG A 76 -3.13 -14.44 -22.56
C ARG A 76 -4.48 -15.09 -22.28
N VAL A 77 -5.04 -14.84 -21.10
CA VAL A 77 -6.32 -15.48 -20.70
C VAL A 77 -7.45 -14.95 -21.56
N THR A 78 -7.48 -13.64 -21.81
CA THR A 78 -8.49 -13.02 -22.66
C THR A 78 -8.39 -13.50 -24.11
N SER A 79 -7.18 -13.53 -24.70
CA SER A 79 -6.98 -14.05 -26.05
C SER A 79 -7.36 -15.53 -26.15
N ALA A 80 -6.91 -16.36 -25.19
CA ALA A 80 -7.22 -17.79 -25.19
C ALA A 80 -8.74 -18.06 -25.11
N PHE A 81 -9.49 -17.24 -24.33
CA PHE A 81 -10.94 -17.35 -24.29
C PHE A 81 -11.56 -17.07 -25.66
N TRP A 82 -11.14 -15.99 -26.33
CA TRP A 82 -11.70 -15.58 -27.61
C TRP A 82 -11.22 -16.41 -28.81
N GLU A 83 -10.05 -17.03 -28.76
CA GLU A 83 -9.52 -17.89 -29.79
C GLU A 83 -10.15 -19.30 -29.77
N THR A 84 -10.74 -19.73 -28.64
CA THR A 84 -11.37 -21.03 -28.50
C THR A 84 -12.68 -21.09 -29.29
N PRO A 85 -12.87 -22.02 -30.24
CA PRO A 85 -14.03 -22.02 -31.17
C PRO A 85 -15.37 -22.25 -30.48
N ASN A 86 -15.39 -23.03 -29.40
CA ASN A 86 -16.60 -23.45 -28.70
C ASN A 86 -16.69 -22.78 -27.32
N ALA A 87 -17.90 -22.28 -26.97
CA ALA A 87 -18.15 -21.65 -25.65
C ALA A 87 -17.90 -22.60 -24.48
N GLN A 88 -18.25 -23.90 -24.61
CA GLN A 88 -18.03 -24.87 -23.54
C GLN A 88 -16.53 -25.12 -23.30
N ASP A 89 -15.75 -25.21 -24.36
CA ASP A 89 -14.31 -25.41 -24.28
C ASP A 89 -13.61 -24.16 -23.73
N ALA A 90 -14.11 -22.97 -24.09
CA ALA A 90 -13.61 -21.70 -23.51
C ALA A 90 -13.88 -21.61 -22.00
N ILE A 91 -15.06 -22.02 -21.54
CA ILE A 91 -15.38 -22.06 -20.10
C ILE A 91 -14.49 -23.08 -19.39
N ARG A 92 -14.30 -24.28 -19.96
CA ARG A 92 -13.43 -25.31 -19.41
C ARG A 92 -11.97 -24.83 -19.30
N LEU A 93 -11.48 -24.12 -20.31
CA LEU A 93 -10.16 -23.49 -20.27
C LEU A 93 -10.05 -22.48 -19.12
N MET A 94 -11.12 -21.76 -18.80
CA MET A 94 -11.16 -20.84 -17.64
C MET A 94 -11.16 -21.59 -16.31
N GLU A 95 -11.77 -22.77 -16.22
CA GLU A 95 -11.74 -23.62 -15.02
C GLU A 95 -10.32 -24.18 -14.73
N GLU A 96 -9.53 -24.39 -15.76
CA GLU A 96 -8.14 -24.88 -15.65
C GLU A 96 -7.15 -23.78 -15.20
N GLN A 97 -7.55 -22.50 -15.26
CA GLN A 97 -6.70 -21.40 -14.82
C GLN A 97 -6.49 -21.39 -13.29
N PRO A 98 -5.39 -20.76 -12.80
CA PRO A 98 -5.18 -20.64 -11.37
C PRO A 98 -6.35 -19.94 -10.67
N LYS A 99 -6.74 -20.46 -9.50
CA LYS A 99 -7.87 -19.92 -8.71
C LYS A 99 -7.78 -18.42 -8.35
N ASN A 100 -6.62 -17.81 -8.51
CA ASN A 100 -6.39 -16.39 -8.24
C ASN A 100 -6.41 -15.52 -9.50
N GLU A 101 -6.77 -16.07 -10.66
CA GLU A 101 -6.83 -15.36 -11.92
C GLU A 101 -8.19 -14.65 -12.06
N PRO A 102 -8.23 -13.28 -12.08
CA PRO A 102 -9.50 -12.54 -12.01
C PRO A 102 -10.33 -12.61 -13.28
N PHE A 103 -9.72 -12.65 -14.47
CA PHE A 103 -10.47 -12.75 -15.74
C PHE A 103 -11.21 -14.10 -15.86
N SER A 104 -10.56 -15.19 -15.43
CA SER A 104 -11.21 -16.51 -15.39
C SER A 104 -12.40 -16.52 -14.44
N LYS A 105 -12.29 -15.90 -13.26
CA LYS A 105 -13.40 -15.80 -12.32
C LYS A 105 -14.57 -15.01 -12.89
N ILE A 106 -14.29 -13.87 -13.54
CA ILE A 106 -15.35 -13.05 -14.19
C ILE A 106 -16.06 -13.88 -15.26
N ALA A 107 -15.31 -14.61 -16.10
CA ALA A 107 -15.89 -15.47 -17.14
C ALA A 107 -16.72 -16.63 -16.56
N LEU A 108 -16.23 -17.28 -15.50
CA LEU A 108 -16.93 -18.38 -14.84
C LEU A 108 -18.21 -17.91 -14.14
N ASP A 109 -18.19 -16.76 -13.47
CA ASP A 109 -19.38 -16.18 -12.85
C ASP A 109 -20.45 -15.84 -13.91
N ALA A 110 -20.04 -15.28 -15.05
CA ALA A 110 -20.95 -15.02 -16.16
C ALA A 110 -21.56 -16.31 -16.73
N ALA A 111 -20.73 -17.34 -16.94
CA ALA A 111 -21.17 -18.63 -17.43
C ALA A 111 -22.16 -19.32 -16.47
N GLN A 112 -21.87 -19.28 -15.17
CA GLN A 112 -22.76 -19.83 -14.14
C GLN A 112 -24.09 -19.06 -14.08
N ALA A 113 -24.07 -17.74 -14.20
CA ALA A 113 -25.27 -16.92 -14.24
C ALA A 113 -26.14 -17.27 -15.45
N ALA A 114 -25.53 -17.39 -16.64
CA ALA A 114 -26.24 -17.79 -17.86
C ALA A 114 -26.85 -19.19 -17.74
N ALA A 115 -26.13 -20.16 -17.19
CA ALA A 115 -26.59 -21.53 -16.99
C ALA A 115 -27.71 -21.61 -15.92
N HIS A 116 -27.63 -20.82 -14.86
CA HIS A 116 -28.66 -20.79 -13.82
C HIS A 116 -29.99 -20.25 -14.35
N HIS A 117 -29.95 -19.20 -15.17
CA HIS A 117 -31.13 -18.62 -15.79
C HIS A 117 -31.84 -19.65 -16.71
N GLN A 118 -31.09 -20.39 -17.54
CA GLN A 118 -31.65 -21.44 -18.39
C GLN A 118 -32.37 -22.56 -17.61
N ARG A 119 -31.85 -22.94 -16.42
CA ARG A 119 -32.50 -23.93 -15.55
C ARG A 119 -33.77 -23.38 -14.90
N ALA A 120 -33.78 -22.10 -14.52
CA ALA A 120 -34.92 -21.44 -13.91
C ALA A 120 -36.10 -21.28 -14.90
N GLU A 121 -35.83 -20.97 -16.17
CA GLU A 121 -36.85 -20.92 -17.23
C GLU A 121 -37.54 -22.30 -17.48
N GLY A 122 -36.78 -23.40 -17.29
CA GLY A 122 -37.33 -24.77 -17.39
C GLY A 122 -38.20 -25.20 -16.20
N SER A 123 -38.17 -24.44 -15.10
CA SER A 123 -38.93 -24.71 -13.87
C SER A 123 -39.92 -23.58 -13.61
N ALA A 124 -40.90 -23.44 -14.52
CA ALA A 124 -41.91 -22.38 -14.42
C ALA A 124 -42.83 -22.60 -13.23
N ALA A 125 -42.57 -21.93 -12.13
CA ALA A 125 -43.54 -21.46 -11.11
C ALA A 125 -42.84 -20.69 -10.01
N GLY A 126 -42.79 -19.39 -10.11
CA GLY A 126 -42.31 -18.55 -8.99
C GLY A 126 -42.54 -17.08 -9.29
N LEU A 127 -43.32 -16.42 -8.46
CA LEU A 127 -43.47 -14.99 -8.28
C LEU A 127 -42.13 -14.24 -8.36
N GLY A 128 -41.69 -13.93 -9.56
CA GLY A 128 -40.50 -13.11 -9.80
C GLY A 128 -40.64 -12.52 -11.18
N GLU A 129 -40.70 -11.21 -11.24
CA GLU A 129 -40.48 -10.44 -12.45
C GLU A 129 -39.34 -11.07 -13.22
N THR A 130 -39.62 -11.67 -14.37
CA THR A 130 -38.65 -12.42 -15.19
C THR A 130 -37.64 -11.42 -15.74
N LEU A 131 -36.58 -11.17 -14.97
CA LEU A 131 -35.40 -10.46 -15.47
C LEU A 131 -34.98 -11.17 -16.78
N SER A 132 -34.77 -10.42 -17.83
CA SER A 132 -34.28 -10.98 -19.06
C SER A 132 -32.92 -11.65 -18.80
N ARG A 133 -32.61 -12.71 -19.56
CA ARG A 133 -31.31 -13.40 -19.48
C ARG A 133 -30.15 -12.40 -19.50
N SER A 134 -30.24 -11.37 -20.34
CA SER A 134 -29.28 -10.31 -20.48
C SER A 134 -29.10 -9.51 -19.17
N GLU A 135 -30.18 -9.12 -18.49
CA GLU A 135 -30.13 -8.40 -17.22
C GLU A 135 -29.54 -9.24 -16.08
N PHE A 136 -29.84 -10.54 -16.07
CA PHE A 136 -29.30 -11.44 -15.05
C PHE A 136 -27.79 -11.62 -15.21
N VAL A 137 -27.31 -11.81 -16.45
CA VAL A 137 -25.88 -11.91 -16.77
C VAL A 137 -25.16 -10.58 -16.48
N ASP A 138 -25.75 -9.43 -16.87
CA ASP A 138 -25.18 -8.11 -16.59
C ASP A 138 -24.98 -7.88 -15.08
N ARG A 139 -25.98 -8.23 -14.27
CA ARG A 139 -25.88 -8.11 -12.80
C ARG A 139 -24.76 -8.99 -12.23
N ALA A 140 -24.63 -10.23 -12.70
CA ALA A 140 -23.59 -11.14 -12.26
C ALA A 140 -22.19 -10.64 -12.65
N LEU A 141 -22.02 -10.14 -13.88
CA LEU A 141 -20.79 -9.56 -14.37
C LEU A 141 -20.36 -8.33 -13.57
N ARG A 142 -21.29 -7.39 -13.33
CA ARG A 142 -21.01 -6.21 -12.48
C ARG A 142 -20.58 -6.60 -11.08
N GLN A 143 -21.22 -7.61 -10.49
CA GLN A 143 -20.84 -8.11 -9.18
C GLN A 143 -19.44 -8.76 -9.20
N ALA A 144 -19.14 -9.56 -10.21
CA ALA A 144 -17.84 -10.19 -10.38
C ALA A 144 -16.72 -9.16 -10.56
N VAL A 145 -16.92 -8.17 -11.45
CA VAL A 145 -15.96 -7.07 -11.68
C VAL A 145 -15.75 -6.26 -10.40
N THR A 146 -16.83 -5.92 -9.69
CA THR A 146 -16.71 -5.17 -8.42
C THR A 146 -15.90 -5.94 -7.39
N ARG A 147 -16.15 -7.25 -7.26
CA ARG A 147 -15.42 -8.12 -6.33
C ARG A 147 -13.94 -8.19 -6.66
N GLU A 148 -13.59 -8.45 -7.92
CA GLU A 148 -12.19 -8.56 -8.33
C GLU A 148 -11.48 -7.21 -8.30
N SER A 149 -12.18 -6.10 -8.59
CA SER A 149 -11.66 -4.73 -8.43
C SER A 149 -11.35 -4.39 -6.97
N THR A 150 -12.23 -4.77 -6.04
CA THR A 150 -12.01 -4.60 -4.60
C THR A 150 -10.81 -5.42 -4.12
N ASN A 151 -10.70 -6.67 -4.58
CA ASN A 151 -9.56 -7.53 -4.28
C ASN A 151 -8.24 -6.93 -4.79
N LEU A 152 -8.26 -6.35 -5.99
CA LEU A 152 -7.10 -5.71 -6.60
C LEU A 152 -6.62 -4.48 -5.82
N GLN A 153 -7.54 -3.74 -5.21
CA GLN A 153 -7.25 -2.55 -4.39
C GLN A 153 -6.81 -2.88 -2.95
N GLY A 154 -6.65 -4.17 -2.61
CA GLY A 154 -6.22 -4.59 -1.29
C GLY A 154 -4.91 -3.93 -0.85
N GLY A 155 -4.88 -3.37 0.36
CA GLY A 155 -3.73 -2.67 0.94
C GLY A 155 -3.50 -1.24 0.46
N MET A 156 -4.23 -0.75 -0.56
CA MET A 156 -4.09 0.61 -1.06
C MET A 156 -4.43 1.66 0.00
N THR A 157 -5.50 1.44 0.74
CA THR A 157 -5.91 2.33 1.84
C THR A 157 -4.80 2.45 2.90
N LEU A 158 -4.12 1.35 3.20
CA LEU A 158 -3.02 1.38 4.17
C LEU A 158 -1.83 2.19 3.65
N LEU A 159 -1.43 2.00 2.37
CA LEU A 159 -0.36 2.79 1.76
C LEU A 159 -0.69 4.29 1.77
N ALA A 160 -1.93 4.66 1.43
CA ALA A 160 -2.41 6.03 1.50
C ALA A 160 -2.36 6.59 2.93
N THR A 161 -2.83 5.81 3.92
CA THR A 161 -2.84 6.21 5.33
C THR A 161 -1.42 6.40 5.84
N VAL A 162 -0.51 5.46 5.61
CA VAL A 162 0.90 5.58 6.01
C VAL A 162 1.53 6.82 5.37
N GLY A 163 1.36 6.99 4.06
CA GLY A 163 1.90 8.16 3.35
C GLY A 163 1.40 9.50 3.90
N ALA A 164 0.12 9.56 4.27
CA ALA A 164 -0.48 10.77 4.80
C ALA A 164 -0.15 11.03 6.28
N THR A 165 -0.04 9.98 7.12
CA THR A 165 0.04 10.15 8.59
C THR A 165 1.44 10.01 9.16
N ALA A 166 2.35 9.25 8.52
CA ALA A 166 3.71 9.06 9.04
C ALA A 166 4.48 10.37 9.28
N PRO A 167 4.40 11.42 8.43
CA PRO A 167 5.05 12.71 8.71
C PRO A 167 4.53 13.36 10.00
N PHE A 168 3.22 13.26 10.27
CA PHE A 168 2.61 13.83 11.47
C PHE A 168 2.99 13.05 12.73
N VAL A 169 3.16 11.72 12.62
CA VAL A 169 3.68 10.89 13.71
C VAL A 169 5.12 11.29 14.03
N GLY A 170 5.96 11.53 13.00
CA GLY A 170 7.31 12.06 13.17
C GLY A 170 7.32 13.44 13.82
N LEU A 171 6.44 14.34 13.38
CA LEU A 171 6.28 15.69 13.94
C LEU A 171 5.83 15.65 15.41
N LEU A 172 4.94 14.72 15.77
CA LEU A 172 4.57 14.51 17.17
C LEU A 172 5.79 14.16 18.03
N GLY A 173 6.66 13.27 17.54
CA GLY A 173 7.92 12.92 18.21
C GLY A 173 8.84 14.12 18.39
N THR A 174 8.97 14.97 17.37
CA THR A 174 9.74 16.22 17.43
C THR A 174 9.18 17.18 18.48
N GLY A 175 7.87 17.42 18.44
CA GLY A 175 7.20 18.32 19.40
C GLY A 175 7.40 17.86 20.86
N TRP A 176 7.26 16.55 21.09
CA TRP A 176 7.47 15.97 22.43
C TRP A 176 8.93 16.07 22.89
N GLY A 177 9.89 15.78 22.01
CA GLY A 177 11.32 15.88 22.33
C GLY A 177 11.76 17.29 22.69
N ILE A 178 11.32 18.29 21.89
CA ILE A 178 11.59 19.71 22.17
C ILE A 178 10.94 20.16 23.50
N TYR A 179 9.67 19.74 23.72
CA TYR A 179 8.98 20.03 24.98
C TYR A 179 9.74 19.49 26.20
N GLY A 180 10.20 18.23 26.14
CA GLY A 180 11.03 17.66 27.23
C GLY A 180 12.37 18.37 27.43
N ALA A 181 13.00 18.81 26.34
CA ALA A 181 14.23 19.62 26.42
C ALA A 181 13.99 20.96 27.16
N LEU A 182 12.91 21.67 26.83
CA LEU A 182 12.56 22.94 27.47
C LEU A 182 12.26 22.79 28.95
N ILE A 183 11.58 21.73 29.38
CA ILE A 183 11.33 21.41 30.79
C ILE A 183 12.66 21.21 31.54
N ARG A 184 13.61 20.46 30.98
CA ARG A 184 14.92 20.20 31.60
C ARG A 184 15.72 21.49 31.75
N ILE A 185 15.73 22.36 30.75
CA ILE A 185 16.38 23.69 30.82
C ILE A 185 15.75 24.54 31.91
N GLY A 186 14.43 24.59 31.98
CA GLY A 186 13.71 25.33 33.03
C GLY A 186 14.01 24.84 34.44
N ALA A 187 14.19 23.53 34.63
CA ALA A 187 14.51 22.92 35.91
C ALA A 187 15.97 23.12 36.33
N THR A 188 16.92 23.13 35.38
CA THR A 188 18.36 23.25 35.66
C THR A 188 18.89 24.70 35.64
N GLY A 189 18.13 25.62 35.05
CA GLY A 189 18.55 26.99 34.81
C GLY A 189 19.69 27.15 33.80
N GLN A 190 20.13 26.05 33.16
CA GLN A 190 21.22 26.05 32.19
C GLN A 190 20.68 26.29 30.78
N ALA A 191 20.55 27.55 30.37
CA ALA A 191 20.09 27.97 29.04
C ALA A 191 21.27 28.14 28.05
N SER A 192 22.25 27.21 28.07
CA SER A 192 23.34 27.22 27.09
C SER A 192 22.92 26.55 25.77
N ILE A 193 23.51 26.99 24.65
CA ILE A 193 23.26 26.38 23.33
C ILE A 193 23.63 24.89 23.36
N ASP A 194 24.71 24.53 24.06
CA ASP A 194 25.15 23.13 24.18
C ASP A 194 24.14 22.24 24.90
N ALA A 195 23.40 22.79 25.87
CA ALA A 195 22.36 22.05 26.58
C ALA A 195 21.09 21.79 25.71
N VAL A 196 20.89 22.60 24.66
CA VAL A 196 19.71 22.54 23.79
C VAL A 196 19.97 21.76 22.49
N ALA A 197 21.18 21.90 21.95
CA ALA A 197 21.52 21.40 20.61
C ALA A 197 21.33 19.88 20.46
N GLY A 198 21.74 19.08 21.46
CA GLY A 198 21.57 17.62 21.46
C GLY A 198 20.11 17.20 21.40
N PRO A 199 19.29 17.53 22.41
CA PRO A 199 17.88 17.14 22.45
C PRO A 199 17.03 17.64 21.26
N VAL A 200 17.33 18.84 20.75
CA VAL A 200 16.63 19.35 19.55
C VAL A 200 17.07 18.61 18.32
N GLY A 201 18.36 18.31 18.18
CA GLY A 201 18.88 17.49 17.07
C GLY A 201 18.22 16.09 17.04
N GLU A 202 18.13 15.42 18.18
CA GLU A 202 17.46 14.13 18.33
C GLU A 202 15.98 14.19 17.97
N ALA A 203 15.29 15.24 18.43
CA ALA A 203 13.90 15.44 18.10
C ALA A 203 13.70 15.55 16.57
N LEU A 204 14.54 16.30 15.85
CA LEU A 204 14.46 16.47 14.39
C LEU A 204 14.63 15.14 13.62
N ILE A 205 15.39 14.18 14.16
CA ILE A 205 15.55 12.85 13.58
C ILE A 205 14.19 12.13 13.48
N MET A 206 13.29 12.29 14.44
CA MET A 206 11.95 11.67 14.40
C MET A 206 11.13 12.15 13.21
N THR A 207 11.19 13.45 12.87
CA THR A 207 10.53 13.97 11.65
C THR A 207 11.17 13.40 10.38
N ALA A 208 12.50 13.32 10.34
CA ALA A 208 13.21 12.73 9.20
C ALA A 208 12.81 11.27 8.98
N ILE A 209 12.69 10.47 10.05
CA ILE A 209 12.21 9.08 9.98
C ILE A 209 10.75 9.04 9.47
N GLY A 210 9.88 9.91 9.98
CA GLY A 210 8.50 10.00 9.54
C GLY A 210 8.37 10.25 8.02
N LEU A 211 9.18 11.17 7.50
CA LEU A 211 9.27 11.47 6.07
C LEU A 211 9.84 10.27 5.28
N PHE A 212 10.88 9.63 5.79
CA PHE A 212 11.50 8.47 5.16
C PHE A 212 10.53 7.29 5.03
N VAL A 213 9.62 7.12 5.99
CA VAL A 213 8.55 6.11 5.95
C VAL A 213 7.44 6.51 4.96
N ALA A 214 7.06 7.79 4.94
CA ALA A 214 5.96 8.29 4.14
C ALA A 214 6.25 8.28 2.63
N ILE A 215 7.45 8.70 2.23
CA ILE A 215 7.80 8.89 0.81
C ILE A 215 7.63 7.62 0.00
N PRO A 216 8.20 6.46 0.37
CA PRO A 216 8.00 5.20 -0.37
C PRO A 216 6.53 4.77 -0.42
N ALA A 217 5.76 4.98 0.67
CA ALA A 217 4.35 4.62 0.75
C ALA A 217 3.51 5.42 -0.25
N VAL A 218 3.74 6.74 -0.37
CA VAL A 218 3.07 7.61 -1.34
C VAL A 218 3.41 7.22 -2.77
N PHE A 219 4.69 6.96 -3.06
CA PHE A 219 5.11 6.50 -4.38
C PHE A 219 4.44 5.18 -4.77
N ALA A 220 4.45 4.20 -3.85
CA ALA A 220 3.81 2.91 -4.07
C ALA A 220 2.29 3.08 -4.30
N TYR A 221 1.61 3.86 -3.47
CA TYR A 221 0.18 4.15 -3.62
C TYR A 221 -0.15 4.73 -4.99
N ASN A 222 0.55 5.78 -5.42
CA ASN A 222 0.29 6.45 -6.70
C ASN A 222 0.56 5.51 -7.89
N PHE A 223 1.65 4.74 -7.83
CA PHE A 223 1.98 3.78 -8.88
C PHE A 223 0.92 2.68 -9.01
N PHE A 224 0.51 2.05 -7.89
CA PHE A 224 -0.48 0.99 -7.93
C PHE A 224 -1.88 1.51 -8.20
N SER A 225 -2.25 2.69 -7.73
CA SER A 225 -3.52 3.33 -8.05
C SER A 225 -3.71 3.44 -9.57
N LYS A 226 -2.71 3.95 -10.28
CA LYS A 226 -2.72 4.05 -11.74
C LYS A 226 -2.77 2.67 -12.42
N THR A 227 -1.96 1.73 -11.94
CA THR A 227 -1.87 0.39 -12.53
C THR A 227 -3.18 -0.38 -12.32
N ASN A 228 -3.77 -0.31 -11.13
CA ASN A 228 -5.03 -0.97 -10.80
C ASN A 228 -6.19 -0.38 -11.60
N SER A 229 -6.26 0.95 -11.77
CA SER A 229 -7.28 1.58 -12.62
C SER A 229 -7.22 1.09 -14.07
N ALA A 230 -6.02 0.94 -14.64
CA ALA A 230 -5.86 0.38 -15.97
C ALA A 230 -6.28 -1.10 -16.05
N THR A 231 -6.07 -1.88 -14.99
CA THR A 231 -6.49 -3.29 -14.93
C THR A 231 -8.01 -3.41 -14.77
N ILE A 232 -8.62 -2.55 -13.95
CA ILE A 232 -10.08 -2.49 -13.77
C ILE A 232 -10.77 -2.14 -15.09
N ALA A 233 -10.24 -1.19 -15.85
CA ALA A 233 -10.76 -0.88 -17.18
C ALA A 233 -10.71 -2.10 -18.12
N LYS A 234 -9.69 -2.96 -18.03
CA LYS A 234 -9.66 -4.24 -18.78
C LYS A 234 -10.72 -5.21 -18.28
N PHE A 235 -11.02 -5.28 -16.99
CA PHE A 235 -12.12 -6.08 -16.45
C PHE A 235 -13.48 -5.63 -17.02
N ASP A 236 -13.72 -4.31 -17.04
CA ASP A 236 -14.95 -3.75 -17.57
C ASP A 236 -15.13 -4.05 -19.07
N THR A 237 -14.06 -3.88 -19.86
CA THR A 237 -14.09 -4.22 -21.29
C THR A 237 -14.39 -5.71 -21.49
N PHE A 238 -13.68 -6.59 -20.78
CA PHE A 238 -13.88 -8.03 -20.89
C PHE A 238 -15.28 -8.45 -20.43
N ALA A 239 -15.82 -7.85 -19.38
CA ALA A 239 -17.17 -8.10 -18.91
C ALA A 239 -18.23 -7.66 -19.94
N HIS A 240 -18.01 -6.52 -20.61
CA HIS A 240 -18.88 -6.07 -21.69
C HIS A 240 -18.89 -7.05 -22.87
N ASP A 241 -17.73 -7.48 -23.31
CA ASP A 241 -17.60 -8.47 -24.39
C ASP A 241 -18.26 -9.82 -24.01
N LEU A 242 -18.12 -10.27 -22.75
CA LEU A 242 -18.79 -11.47 -22.23
C LEU A 242 -20.32 -11.30 -22.19
N HIS A 243 -20.80 -10.11 -21.78
CA HIS A 243 -22.23 -9.83 -21.78
C HIS A 243 -22.80 -9.98 -23.19
N ASP A 244 -22.18 -9.36 -24.18
CA ASP A 244 -22.62 -9.42 -25.56
C ASP A 244 -22.58 -10.86 -26.10
N PHE A 245 -21.54 -11.61 -25.77
CA PHE A 245 -21.40 -13.01 -26.12
C PHE A 245 -22.53 -13.89 -25.53
N PHE A 246 -22.83 -13.76 -24.24
CA PHE A 246 -23.87 -14.56 -23.58
C PHE A 246 -25.28 -14.07 -23.89
N ALA A 247 -25.48 -12.79 -24.25
CA ALA A 247 -26.78 -12.24 -24.62
C ALA A 247 -27.16 -12.58 -26.08
N THR A 248 -26.21 -12.47 -27.02
CA THR A 248 -26.48 -12.56 -28.46
C THR A 248 -26.02 -13.88 -29.07
N GLY A 249 -25.15 -14.62 -28.39
CA GLY A 249 -24.50 -15.83 -28.94
C GLY A 249 -23.44 -15.52 -30.02
N SER A 250 -23.21 -14.26 -30.32
CA SER A 250 -22.24 -13.83 -31.34
C SER A 250 -20.99 -13.25 -30.70
N ARG A 251 -19.83 -13.52 -31.29
CA ARG A 251 -18.56 -12.91 -30.85
C ARG A 251 -18.50 -11.49 -31.36
N VAL A 252 -18.20 -10.55 -30.47
CA VAL A 252 -17.80 -9.19 -30.85
C VAL A 252 -16.38 -9.27 -31.40
N ARG A 253 -16.17 -8.84 -32.62
CA ARG A 253 -14.84 -8.73 -33.26
C ARG A 253 -14.16 -7.45 -32.84
#